data_5b7082befba76cd9f0d67321192c73a8
#
_entry.id   5b7082befba76cd9f0d67321192c73a8
#
_cell.length_a   1.000
_cell.length_b   1.000
_cell.length_c   1.000
_cell.angle_alpha   90.00
_cell.angle_beta   90.00
_cell.angle_gamma   90.00
#
_symmetry.space_group_name_H-M   'P 1'
#
loop_
_entity.id
_entity.type
_entity.pdbx_description
1 polymer ?
#
loop_
_entity_poly.entity_id
_entity_poly.type
_entity_poly.pdbx_seq_one_letter_code
_entity_poly.pdbx_strand_id
1 'polypeptide(L)'
;MKYWLMKSEPDVWSIDQQKKAGNKGASWDGVRNYQAAKNLKAMKKGDQCFFFHSSIGKEIVGIVEVIKENYLDITDQSCRFVAVTVKVLKKLNKPVS
;
A
#
# COMPACT_ATOMS: atom_id res chain seq x y z
N MET A 1 2.32 -3.78 -16.76
CA MET A 1 1.70 -3.43 -15.46
C MET A 1 1.39 -4.68 -14.69
N LYS A 2 1.70 -4.69 -13.40
CA LYS A 2 1.39 -5.82 -12.51
C LYS A 2 0.38 -5.41 -11.46
N TYR A 3 -0.28 -6.41 -10.89
CA TYR A 3 -1.19 -6.22 -9.77
C TYR A 3 -0.59 -6.85 -8.51
N TRP A 4 -0.72 -6.14 -7.40
CA TRP A 4 -0.18 -6.56 -6.11
C TRP A 4 -1.28 -6.55 -5.06
N LEU A 5 -1.08 -7.25 -3.96
CA LEU A 5 -1.96 -7.20 -2.80
C LEU A 5 -1.20 -6.51 -1.66
N MET A 6 -1.78 -5.41 -1.14
CA MET A 6 -1.20 -4.69 -0.02
C MET A 6 -2.16 -4.78 1.17
N LYS A 7 -1.67 -5.35 2.26
CA LYS A 7 -2.45 -5.55 3.48
C LYS A 7 -2.21 -4.43 4.47
N SER A 8 -3.29 -3.90 5.03
CA SER A 8 -3.23 -2.86 6.05
C SER A 8 -4.26 -3.11 7.13
N GLU A 9 -3.90 -2.83 8.37
CA GLU A 9 -4.86 -2.82 9.46
C GLU A 9 -5.63 -1.50 9.45
N PRO A 10 -6.98 -1.55 9.42
CA PRO A 10 -7.77 -0.31 9.32
C PRO A 10 -7.54 0.65 10.49
N ASP A 11 -7.18 0.14 11.68
CA ASP A 11 -6.88 0.97 12.83
C ASP A 11 -5.57 1.75 12.67
N VAL A 12 -4.66 1.26 11.81
CA VAL A 12 -3.37 1.90 11.55
C VAL A 12 -3.45 2.77 10.30
N TRP A 13 -3.95 2.21 9.20
CA TRP A 13 -4.08 2.92 7.93
C TRP A 13 -5.24 2.37 7.14
N SER A 14 -6.34 3.11 7.07
CA SER A 14 -7.56 2.70 6.36
C SER A 14 -7.56 3.22 4.93
N ILE A 15 -8.47 2.66 4.13
CA ILE A 15 -8.70 3.16 2.75
C ILE A 15 -9.18 4.62 2.77
N ASP A 16 -9.93 5.03 3.79
CA ASP A 16 -10.40 6.41 3.90
C ASP A 16 -9.25 7.37 4.19
N GLN A 17 -8.28 6.96 5.01
CA GLN A 17 -7.06 7.74 5.25
C GLN A 17 -6.24 7.86 3.97
N GLN A 18 -6.11 6.77 3.23
CA GLN A 18 -5.42 6.76 1.93
C GLN A 18 -6.11 7.69 0.93
N LYS A 19 -7.45 7.68 0.91
CA LYS A 19 -8.22 8.55 0.03
C LYS A 19 -8.01 10.02 0.37
N LYS A 20 -7.91 10.36 1.65
CA LYS A 20 -7.65 11.74 2.09
C LYS A 20 -6.29 12.25 1.65
N ALA A 21 -5.33 11.37 1.43
CA ALA A 21 -4.00 11.74 0.94
C ALA A 21 -4.04 12.28 -0.50
N GLY A 22 -5.11 11.97 -1.25
CA GLY A 22 -5.34 12.54 -2.58
C GLY A 22 -4.30 12.10 -3.60
N ASN A 23 -4.12 12.93 -4.63
CA ASN A 23 -3.22 12.65 -5.74
C ASN A 23 -1.74 12.70 -5.35
N LYS A 24 -1.41 13.35 -4.26
CA LYS A 24 -0.04 13.34 -3.73
C LYS A 24 0.37 11.96 -3.25
N GLY A 25 -0.61 11.14 -2.89
CA GLY A 25 -0.39 9.82 -2.37
C GLY A 25 0.13 9.82 -0.94
N ALA A 26 0.45 8.64 -0.45
CA ALA A 26 1.02 8.45 0.86
C ALA A 26 2.13 7.41 0.79
N SER A 27 3.12 7.57 1.65
CA SER A 27 4.20 6.60 1.78
C SER A 27 3.67 5.32 2.41
N TRP A 28 3.90 4.19 1.76
CA TRP A 28 3.59 2.87 2.30
C TRP A 28 4.83 2.35 3.00
N ASP A 29 4.96 2.69 4.26
CA ASP A 29 6.13 2.38 5.07
C ASP A 29 5.80 1.42 6.20
N GLY A 30 6.76 1.14 7.06
CA GLY A 30 6.56 0.27 8.21
C GLY A 30 6.49 -1.22 7.87
N VAL A 31 6.75 -1.59 6.62
CA VAL A 31 6.73 -2.99 6.19
C VAL A 31 7.99 -3.69 6.71
N ARG A 32 7.82 -4.71 7.55
CA ARG A 32 8.93 -5.46 8.18
C ARG A 32 8.95 -6.93 7.82
N ASN A 33 8.01 -7.39 7.01
CA ASN A 33 8.00 -8.75 6.48
C ASN A 33 8.88 -8.80 5.23
N TYR A 34 9.84 -9.72 5.19
CA TYR A 34 10.81 -9.79 4.09
C TYR A 34 10.15 -10.07 2.73
N GLN A 35 9.13 -10.92 2.70
CA GLN A 35 8.44 -11.21 1.44
C GLN A 35 7.70 -9.97 0.93
N ALA A 36 7.01 -9.27 1.82
CA ALA A 36 6.32 -8.02 1.45
C ALA A 36 7.31 -6.93 1.02
N ALA A 37 8.45 -6.83 1.71
CA ALA A 37 9.50 -5.88 1.33
C ALA A 37 10.06 -6.20 -0.06
N LYS A 38 10.25 -7.47 -0.37
CA LYS A 38 10.69 -7.90 -1.69
C LYS A 38 9.68 -7.48 -2.76
N ASN A 39 8.38 -7.62 -2.47
CA ASN A 39 7.32 -7.17 -3.38
C ASN A 39 7.38 -5.67 -3.61
N LEU A 40 7.58 -4.86 -2.55
CA LEU A 40 7.72 -3.41 -2.69
C LEU A 40 8.89 -3.04 -3.61
N LYS A 41 10.00 -3.74 -3.50
CA LYS A 41 11.18 -3.51 -4.36
C LYS A 41 10.89 -3.83 -5.82
N ALA A 42 10.00 -4.77 -6.09
CA ALA A 42 9.62 -5.17 -7.43
C ALA A 42 8.55 -4.28 -8.06
N MET A 43 7.85 -3.48 -7.26
CA MET A 43 6.78 -2.63 -7.76
C MET A 43 7.32 -1.51 -8.66
N LYS A 44 6.60 -1.24 -9.74
CA LYS A 44 6.94 -0.20 -10.70
C LYS A 44 5.88 0.89 -10.71
N LYS A 45 6.29 2.11 -11.04
CA LYS A 45 5.36 3.21 -11.22
C LYS A 45 4.28 2.82 -12.22
N GLY A 46 3.02 3.01 -11.84
CA GLY A 46 1.87 2.62 -12.65
C GLY A 46 1.29 1.27 -12.27
N ASP A 47 1.99 0.45 -11.50
CA ASP A 47 1.44 -0.81 -11.01
C ASP A 47 0.27 -0.53 -10.08
N GLN A 48 -0.72 -1.42 -10.10
CA GLN A 48 -1.91 -1.29 -9.26
C GLN A 48 -1.87 -2.31 -8.12
N CYS A 49 -2.38 -1.90 -6.97
CA CYS A 49 -2.41 -2.73 -5.78
C CYS A 49 -3.82 -2.82 -5.24
N PHE A 50 -4.24 -4.03 -4.88
CA PHE A 50 -5.47 -4.23 -4.13
C PHE A 50 -5.22 -3.88 -2.67
N PHE A 51 -6.00 -2.97 -2.14
CA PHE A 51 -5.89 -2.51 -0.76
C PHE A 51 -6.77 -3.40 0.11
N PHE A 52 -6.14 -4.22 0.96
CA PHE A 52 -6.81 -5.24 1.76
C PHE A 52 -6.76 -4.86 3.24
N HIS A 53 -7.93 -4.80 3.89
CA HIS A 53 -8.03 -4.65 5.34
C HIS A 53 -7.83 -6.02 5.99
N SER A 54 -6.78 -6.16 6.81
CA SER A 54 -6.31 -7.46 7.26
C SER A 54 -6.86 -7.93 8.60
N SER A 55 -7.41 -7.04 9.44
CA SER A 55 -7.87 -7.42 10.78
C SER A 55 -9.38 -7.47 10.90
N ILE A 56 -10.07 -6.39 10.55
CA ILE A 56 -11.53 -6.30 10.65
C ILE A 56 -12.09 -6.37 9.24
N GLY A 57 -13.02 -7.32 9.01
CA GLY A 57 -13.66 -7.50 7.72
C GLY A 57 -12.86 -8.36 6.74
N LYS A 58 -11.55 -8.36 6.80
CA LYS A 58 -10.65 -9.15 5.92
C LYS A 58 -11.08 -9.10 4.46
N GLU A 59 -11.08 -7.91 3.87
CA GLU A 59 -11.63 -7.72 2.53
C GLU A 59 -10.85 -6.67 1.75
N ILE A 60 -10.92 -6.76 0.43
CA ILE A 60 -10.37 -5.76 -0.47
C ILE A 60 -11.34 -4.59 -0.52
N VAL A 61 -10.85 -3.41 -0.16
CA VAL A 61 -11.69 -2.21 -0.03
C VAL A 61 -11.36 -1.14 -1.05
N GLY A 62 -10.31 -1.29 -1.81
CA GLY A 62 -9.93 -0.30 -2.81
C GLY A 62 -8.78 -0.73 -3.70
N ILE A 63 -8.45 0.14 -4.64
CA ILE A 63 -7.33 -0.03 -5.55
C ILE A 63 -6.47 1.21 -5.46
N VAL A 64 -5.16 1.03 -5.28
CA VAL A 64 -4.19 2.11 -5.27
C VAL A 64 -3.19 1.92 -6.40
N GLU A 65 -2.52 2.99 -6.79
CA GLU A 65 -1.50 2.97 -7.84
C GLU A 65 -0.16 3.43 -7.28
N VAL A 66 0.90 2.73 -7.64
CA VAL A 66 2.27 3.13 -7.30
C VAL A 66 2.63 4.37 -8.11
N ILE A 67 2.90 5.49 -7.44
CA ILE A 67 3.30 6.73 -8.09
C ILE A 67 4.77 7.06 -7.88
N LYS A 68 5.43 6.38 -6.94
CA LYS A 68 6.87 6.49 -6.73
C LYS A 68 7.43 5.12 -6.36
N GLU A 69 8.41 4.67 -7.12
CA GLU A 69 9.05 3.37 -6.89
C GLU A 69 9.86 3.39 -5.60
N ASN A 70 10.29 2.21 -5.15
CA ASN A 70 10.85 2.02 -3.82
C ASN A 70 11.99 2.98 -3.49
N TYR A 71 12.02 3.39 -2.22
CA TYR A 71 13.04 4.21 -1.61
C TYR A 71 13.25 3.75 -0.17
N LEU A 72 14.32 4.17 0.46
CA LEU A 72 14.56 3.77 1.84
C LEU A 72 13.43 4.22 2.75
N ASP A 73 12.95 3.29 3.59
CA ASP A 73 11.92 3.57 4.56
C ASP A 73 12.56 4.34 5.73
N ILE A 74 12.16 5.61 5.88
CA ILE A 74 12.72 6.48 6.92
C ILE A 74 12.35 6.03 8.34
N THR A 75 11.37 5.16 8.49
CA THR A 75 10.99 4.59 9.80
C THR A 75 11.88 3.41 10.17
N ASP A 76 12.71 2.92 9.25
CA ASP A 76 13.63 1.81 9.49
C ASP A 76 15.05 2.30 9.68
N GLN A 77 15.52 2.32 10.93
CA GLN A 77 16.87 2.78 11.25
C GLN A 77 17.96 1.84 10.74
N SER A 78 17.62 0.58 10.46
CA SER A 78 18.58 -0.41 9.95
C SER A 78 18.88 -0.25 8.46
N CYS A 79 18.09 0.56 7.75
CA CYS A 79 18.19 0.76 6.29
C CYS A 79 18.02 -0.51 5.46
N ARG A 80 17.28 -1.49 5.98
CA ARG A 80 17.02 -2.77 5.30
C ARG A 80 15.73 -2.79 4.51
N PHE A 81 14.78 -1.94 4.90
CA PHE A 81 13.43 -1.96 4.34
C PHE A 81 13.18 -0.73 3.51
N VAL A 82 12.26 -0.87 2.57
CA VAL A 82 11.91 0.20 1.63
C VAL A 82 10.43 0.53 1.74
N ALA A 83 10.06 1.67 1.17
CA ALA A 83 8.70 2.13 1.05
C ALA A 83 8.42 2.46 -0.40
N VAL A 84 7.15 2.54 -0.76
CA VAL A 84 6.70 3.09 -2.04
C VAL A 84 5.65 4.16 -1.74
N THR A 85 5.38 5.03 -2.71
CA THR A 85 4.29 6.00 -2.59
C THR A 85 3.14 5.55 -3.46
N VAL A 86 1.94 5.51 -2.90
CA VAL A 86 0.73 5.08 -3.60
C VAL A 86 -0.37 6.12 -3.45
N LYS A 87 -1.26 6.20 -4.44
CA LYS A 87 -2.47 7.02 -4.40
C LYS A 87 -3.69 6.15 -4.65
N VAL A 88 -4.85 6.59 -4.15
CA VAL A 88 -6.11 5.90 -4.41
C VAL A 88 -6.50 6.08 -5.88
N LEU A 89 -6.84 4.97 -6.55
CA LEU A 89 -7.52 5.00 -7.83
C LEU A 89 -9.03 4.83 -7.64
N LYS A 90 -9.42 3.91 -6.77
CA LYS A 90 -10.83 3.59 -6.59
C LYS A 90 -11.06 3.02 -5.20
N LYS A 91 -12.09 3.54 -4.52
CA LYS A 91 -12.63 2.89 -3.32
C LYS A 91 -13.80 2.01 -3.76
N LEU A 92 -13.80 0.74 -3.37
CA LEU A 92 -14.86 -0.18 -3.77
C LEU A 92 -16.14 0.08 -2.98
N ASN A 93 -17.26 0.19 -3.67
CA ASN A 93 -18.57 0.33 -3.03
C ASN A 93 -18.99 -0.95 -2.29
N LYS A 94 -18.59 -2.10 -2.84
CA LYS A 94 -18.80 -3.41 -2.22
C LYS A 94 -17.42 -4.05 -2.02
N PRO A 95 -16.93 -4.12 -0.77
CA PRO A 95 -15.67 -4.80 -0.51
C PRO A 95 -15.71 -6.26 -0.92
N VAL A 96 -14.55 -6.79 -1.31
CA VAL A 96 -14.41 -8.17 -1.78
C VAL A 96 -13.63 -8.97 -0.75
N SER A 97 -14.28 -9.97 -0.18
CA SER A 97 -13.67 -10.86 0.79
C SER A 97 -12.86 -11.98 0.14
#